data_c58ec1d0bbab058de4727cb61be5f642
#
_entry.id   c58ec1d0bbab058de4727cb61be5f642
#
_cell.length_a   1.000
_cell.length_b   1.000
_cell.length_c   1.000
_cell.angle_alpha   90.00
_cell.angle_beta   90.00
_cell.angle_gamma   90.00
#
_symmetry.space_group_name_H-M   'P 1'
#
loop_
_entity.id
_entity.type
_entity.pdbx_description
1 polymer ?
#
loop_
_entity_poly.entity_id
_entity_poly.type
_entity_poly.pdbx_seq_one_letter_code
_entity_poly.pdbx_strand_id
1 'polypeptide(L)'
;LYETDPTSGIFTGEIILTGFLHDVDGDGVNDTNPRTLGGGPNGGYLQNDEDSGITVSFEFADGVILSESVKIEWNEGDLRITDVTEKFAKIKLFERDMNLNPESIDTVNIEVFSEDDNAGINLEISETTEDSGIFEGIVSFTKDDQSSGSRLYALPDSQITAKYVDRTLPKPYNTKDELYLLAQEKIISNLPSTDRLSLSESEILSQNGKIIEKLDIGKTGMIFSKIKNT
;
A
#
# COMPACT_ATOMS: atom_id res chain seq x y z
N LEU A 1 -20.28 24.88 -5.98
CA LEU A 1 -21.09 23.71 -6.41
C LEU A 1 -21.60 23.93 -7.82
N TYR A 2 -21.53 22.92 -8.66
CA TYR A 2 -22.02 22.93 -10.03
C TYR A 2 -23.09 21.86 -10.19
N GLU A 3 -24.19 22.19 -10.90
CA GLU A 3 -25.21 21.22 -11.23
C GLU A 3 -24.64 20.19 -12.24
N THR A 4 -24.84 18.90 -11.98
CA THR A 4 -24.28 17.83 -12.81
C THR A 4 -24.91 17.75 -14.21
N ASP A 5 -26.17 18.20 -14.34
CA ASP A 5 -26.94 18.26 -15.58
C ASP A 5 -28.00 19.36 -15.40
N PRO A 6 -28.35 20.16 -16.43
CA PRO A 6 -29.25 21.32 -16.33
C PRO A 6 -30.63 21.06 -15.68
N THR A 7 -31.01 19.81 -15.51
CA THR A 7 -32.30 19.44 -14.92
C THR A 7 -32.19 18.40 -13.82
N SER A 8 -30.97 18.08 -13.36
CA SER A 8 -30.75 17.00 -12.38
C SER A 8 -31.15 17.40 -10.96
N GLY A 9 -31.07 18.66 -10.61
CA GLY A 9 -31.14 19.11 -9.22
C GLY A 9 -30.03 18.57 -8.32
N ILE A 10 -29.00 17.95 -8.91
CA ILE A 10 -27.85 17.39 -8.19
C ILE A 10 -26.66 18.36 -8.36
N PHE A 11 -26.17 18.84 -7.25
CA PHE A 11 -25.01 19.76 -7.22
C PHE A 11 -23.81 19.06 -6.61
N THR A 12 -22.67 19.14 -7.28
CA THR A 12 -21.39 18.61 -6.82
C THR A 12 -20.35 19.70 -6.67
N GLY A 13 -19.37 19.45 -5.84
CA GLY A 13 -18.21 20.32 -5.66
C GLY A 13 -17.18 19.62 -4.80
N GLU A 14 -15.97 20.09 -4.89
CA GLU A 14 -14.81 19.55 -4.18
C GLU A 14 -14.28 20.58 -3.20
N ILE A 15 -13.78 20.10 -2.07
CA ILE A 15 -13.07 20.89 -1.08
C ILE A 15 -11.75 20.19 -0.84
N ILE A 16 -10.65 20.93 -0.98
CA ILE A 16 -9.33 20.43 -0.64
C ILE A 16 -9.09 20.65 0.85
N LEU A 17 -8.79 19.59 1.55
CA LEU A 17 -8.39 19.65 2.95
C LEU A 17 -6.89 19.94 2.99
N THR A 18 -6.52 21.01 3.67
CA THR A 18 -5.13 21.47 3.67
C THR A 18 -4.34 20.97 4.88
N GLY A 19 -5.00 20.25 5.79
CA GLY A 19 -4.37 19.69 6.96
C GLY A 19 -3.85 20.73 7.95
N PHE A 20 -2.95 20.29 8.78
CA PHE A 20 -2.24 21.07 9.79
C PHE A 20 -0.73 20.81 9.69
N LEU A 21 0.06 21.59 10.43
CA LEU A 21 1.51 21.41 10.48
C LEU A 21 1.85 20.12 11.24
N HIS A 22 2.51 19.18 10.56
CA HIS A 22 2.93 17.91 11.11
C HIS A 22 4.25 17.47 10.50
N ASP A 23 5.10 16.88 11.32
CA ASP A 23 6.37 16.25 10.95
C ASP A 23 6.09 14.76 10.74
N VAL A 24 5.90 14.35 9.48
CA VAL A 24 5.48 12.98 9.14
C VAL A 24 6.65 12.01 9.02
N ASP A 25 7.87 12.51 8.77
CA ASP A 25 9.06 11.66 8.66
C ASP A 25 9.95 11.66 9.91
N GLY A 26 9.71 12.58 10.84
CA GLY A 26 10.38 12.67 12.14
C GLY A 26 11.74 13.35 12.09
N ASP A 27 12.00 14.19 11.09
CA ASP A 27 13.25 14.93 10.95
C ASP A 27 13.29 16.23 11.75
N GLY A 28 12.17 16.62 12.36
CA GLY A 28 12.00 17.84 13.17
C GLY A 28 11.54 19.05 12.36
N VAL A 29 11.24 18.87 11.08
CA VAL A 29 10.67 19.86 10.19
C VAL A 29 9.24 19.44 9.84
N ASN A 30 8.33 20.38 9.73
CA ASN A 30 6.97 20.03 9.31
C ASN A 30 6.92 19.84 7.79
N ASP A 31 6.46 18.67 7.35
CA ASP A 31 6.26 18.30 5.94
C ASP A 31 4.93 18.78 5.42
N THR A 32 3.89 18.70 6.26
CA THR A 32 2.58 19.21 5.93
C THR A 32 2.55 20.72 6.14
N ASN A 33 2.08 21.44 5.14
CA ASN A 33 1.92 22.87 5.24
C ASN A 33 0.53 23.23 4.70
N PRO A 34 -0.35 23.80 5.54
CA PRO A 34 -1.65 24.26 5.06
C PRO A 34 -1.46 25.19 3.85
N ARG A 35 -1.94 24.77 2.68
CA ARG A 35 -1.77 25.52 1.42
C ARG A 35 -2.40 26.91 1.45
N THR A 36 -3.28 27.19 2.41
CA THR A 36 -3.94 28.49 2.59
C THR A 36 -3.97 28.92 4.04
N LEU A 37 -3.00 29.69 4.42
CA LEU A 37 -3.15 30.54 5.60
C LEU A 37 -4.20 31.61 5.29
N GLY A 38 -5.41 31.48 5.84
CA GLY A 38 -6.48 32.45 5.73
C GLY A 38 -7.41 32.34 4.52
N GLY A 39 -7.36 31.24 3.76
CA GLY A 39 -8.39 30.92 2.77
C GLY A 39 -9.69 30.56 3.48
N GLY A 40 -10.70 31.41 3.35
CA GLY A 40 -12.04 31.07 3.82
C GLY A 40 -12.75 30.11 2.86
N PRO A 41 -14.01 29.77 3.14
CA PRO A 41 -14.80 28.79 2.37
C PRO A 41 -15.00 29.15 0.89
N ASN A 42 -14.63 30.33 0.47
CA ASN A 42 -14.74 30.78 -0.92
C ASN A 42 -13.57 30.37 -1.81
N GLY A 43 -12.49 29.87 -1.23
CA GLY A 43 -11.28 29.48 -1.98
C GLY A 43 -11.23 28.02 -2.42
N GLY A 44 -12.19 27.19 -2.01
CA GLY A 44 -12.17 25.75 -2.27
C GLY A 44 -11.26 24.95 -1.34
N TYR A 45 -10.61 25.61 -0.36
CA TYR A 45 -9.71 25.01 0.60
C TYR A 45 -10.26 25.15 2.01
N LEU A 46 -10.15 24.09 2.80
CA LEU A 46 -10.56 24.08 4.19
C LEU A 46 -9.41 23.55 5.06
N GLN A 47 -8.93 24.38 5.96
CA GLN A 47 -7.98 23.94 6.99
C GLN A 47 -8.72 23.05 7.98
N ASN A 48 -8.13 21.90 8.28
CA ASN A 48 -8.61 20.98 9.29
C ASN A 48 -7.49 20.68 10.28
N ASP A 49 -7.90 20.34 11.49
CA ASP A 49 -7.01 19.82 12.50
C ASP A 49 -7.20 18.31 12.62
N GLU A 50 -6.25 17.64 13.25
CA GLU A 50 -6.34 16.24 13.64
C GLU A 50 -7.67 15.97 14.37
N ASP A 51 -8.33 14.87 14.02
CA ASP A 51 -9.64 14.47 14.57
C ASP A 51 -10.76 15.52 14.46
N SER A 52 -10.63 16.42 13.52
CA SER A 52 -11.66 17.40 13.24
C SER A 52 -12.83 16.80 12.44
N GLY A 53 -13.91 17.54 12.36
CA GLY A 53 -15.06 17.18 11.54
C GLY A 53 -15.41 18.29 10.57
N ILE A 54 -15.88 17.90 9.39
CA ILE A 54 -16.43 18.82 8.41
C ILE A 54 -17.94 18.71 8.47
N THR A 55 -18.62 19.87 8.60
CA THR A 55 -20.07 19.95 8.50
C THR A 55 -20.44 20.74 7.26
N VAL A 56 -21.20 20.13 6.39
CA VAL A 56 -21.83 20.81 5.25
C VAL A 56 -23.28 21.11 5.61
N SER A 57 -23.68 22.36 5.45
CA SER A 57 -25.05 22.79 5.72
C SER A 57 -25.62 23.53 4.52
N PHE A 58 -26.89 23.34 4.27
CA PHE A 58 -27.66 23.99 3.22
C PHE A 58 -29.00 24.48 3.77
N GLU A 59 -29.20 25.76 3.73
CA GLU A 59 -30.50 26.37 4.05
C GLU A 59 -31.33 26.50 2.78
N PHE A 60 -32.40 25.70 2.64
CA PHE A 60 -33.23 25.70 1.45
C PHE A 60 -34.53 26.48 1.61
N ALA A 61 -34.89 26.83 2.83
CA ALA A 61 -36.02 27.71 3.17
C ALA A 61 -35.72 28.44 4.48
N ASP A 62 -36.40 29.54 4.73
CA ASP A 62 -36.18 30.36 5.93
C ASP A 62 -36.27 29.54 7.21
N GLY A 63 -35.15 29.39 7.90
CA GLY A 63 -35.01 28.61 9.12
C GLY A 63 -35.00 27.08 8.93
N VAL A 64 -34.95 26.55 7.68
CA VAL A 64 -34.88 25.12 7.42
C VAL A 64 -33.49 24.77 6.87
N ILE A 65 -32.67 24.18 7.72
CA ILE A 65 -31.28 23.82 7.43
C ILE A 65 -31.14 22.28 7.37
N LEU A 66 -30.55 21.78 6.29
CA LEU A 66 -30.08 20.43 6.17
C LEU A 66 -28.58 20.44 6.48
N SER A 67 -28.09 19.52 7.28
CA SER A 67 -26.67 19.41 7.60
C SER A 67 -26.22 17.95 7.68
N GLU A 68 -25.05 17.69 7.16
CA GLU A 68 -24.33 16.42 7.27
C GLU A 68 -22.91 16.68 7.74
N SER A 69 -22.36 15.73 8.49
CA SER A 69 -21.01 15.85 9.04
C SER A 69 -20.22 14.59 8.77
N VAL A 70 -18.93 14.77 8.45
CA VAL A 70 -17.96 13.70 8.30
C VAL A 70 -16.78 13.96 9.24
N LYS A 71 -16.26 12.91 9.86
CA LYS A 71 -15.05 12.96 10.68
C LYS A 71 -13.82 12.77 9.80
N ILE A 72 -12.77 13.51 10.12
CA ILE A 72 -11.46 13.36 9.51
C ILE A 72 -10.59 12.61 10.51
N GLU A 73 -10.01 11.50 10.09
CA GLU A 73 -9.12 10.66 10.89
C GLU A 73 -7.91 10.28 10.06
N TRP A 74 -6.76 10.14 10.72
CA TRP A 74 -5.60 9.47 10.16
C TRP A 74 -5.90 8.01 9.86
N ASN A 75 -5.11 7.42 8.99
CA ASN A 75 -5.15 5.99 8.69
C ASN A 75 -3.95 5.30 9.34
N GLU A 76 -4.02 4.00 9.47
CA GLU A 76 -2.89 3.16 9.86
C GLU A 76 -2.30 2.55 8.59
N GLY A 77 -1.00 2.67 8.42
CA GLY A 77 -0.28 2.17 7.26
C GLY A 77 -0.23 0.63 7.20
N ASP A 78 0.01 0.08 6.01
CA ASP A 78 0.21 -1.36 5.79
C ASP A 78 1.40 -1.59 4.85
N LEU A 79 2.48 -2.16 5.39
CA LEU A 79 3.72 -2.42 4.68
C LEU A 79 3.81 -3.89 4.25
N ARG A 80 4.14 -4.12 2.99
CA ARG A 80 4.29 -5.47 2.42
C ARG A 80 5.53 -5.62 1.56
N ILE A 81 6.09 -6.82 1.56
CA ILE A 81 7.08 -7.25 0.58
C ILE A 81 6.38 -8.24 -0.36
N THR A 82 6.52 -8.04 -1.66
CA THR A 82 5.89 -8.88 -2.69
C THR A 82 6.88 -9.20 -3.80
N ASP A 83 6.50 -10.11 -4.69
CA ASP A 83 7.30 -10.45 -5.89
C ASP A 83 8.77 -10.78 -5.59
N VAL A 84 9.01 -11.52 -4.49
CA VAL A 84 10.37 -11.88 -4.07
C VAL A 84 10.98 -12.90 -5.02
N THR A 85 12.15 -12.56 -5.55
CA THR A 85 12.97 -13.41 -6.43
C THR A 85 14.41 -13.46 -5.90
N GLU A 86 15.32 -14.20 -6.55
CA GLU A 86 16.76 -14.11 -6.23
C GLU A 86 17.42 -12.77 -6.56
N LYS A 87 16.79 -11.93 -7.35
CA LYS A 87 17.37 -10.69 -7.88
C LYS A 87 16.79 -9.43 -7.30
N PHE A 88 15.53 -9.49 -6.91
CA PHE A 88 14.80 -8.32 -6.41
C PHE A 88 13.57 -8.73 -5.59
N ALA A 89 13.06 -7.78 -4.82
CA ALA A 89 11.73 -7.79 -4.23
C ALA A 89 11.05 -6.45 -4.49
N LYS A 90 9.73 -6.45 -4.50
CA LYS A 90 8.91 -5.24 -4.53
C LYS A 90 8.48 -4.91 -3.10
N ILE A 91 8.69 -3.66 -2.71
CA ILE A 91 8.15 -3.08 -1.48
C ILE A 91 6.90 -2.32 -1.83
N LYS A 92 5.84 -2.52 -1.05
CA LYS A 92 4.57 -1.84 -1.20
C LYS A 92 4.08 -1.32 0.14
N LEU A 93 3.80 -0.04 0.20
CA LEU A 93 3.22 0.64 1.35
C LEU A 93 1.85 1.20 0.96
N PHE A 94 0.84 0.92 1.78
CA PHE A 94 -0.47 1.55 1.71
C PHE A 94 -0.51 2.58 2.84
N GLU A 95 -0.41 3.86 2.51
CA GLU A 95 -0.35 4.95 3.48
C GLU A 95 -1.00 6.21 2.87
N ARG A 96 -2.28 6.37 3.16
CA ARG A 96 -3.07 7.46 2.57
C ARG A 96 -2.68 8.83 3.10
N ASP A 97 -2.19 8.87 4.32
CA ASP A 97 -1.87 10.12 4.98
C ASP A 97 -0.56 10.72 4.44
N MET A 98 0.23 9.90 3.73
CA MET A 98 1.42 10.34 2.99
C MET A 98 1.14 10.84 1.56
N ASN A 99 -0.11 10.82 1.10
CA ASN A 99 -0.51 11.58 -0.08
C ASN A 99 -0.63 13.06 0.28
N LEU A 100 0.51 13.74 0.34
CA LEU A 100 0.63 15.11 0.79
C LEU A 100 0.23 16.12 -0.29
N ASN A 101 0.33 15.71 -1.55
CA ASN A 101 -0.02 16.53 -2.70
C ASN A 101 -0.78 15.74 -3.77
N PRO A 102 -2.11 15.74 -3.75
CA PRO A 102 -2.93 14.97 -4.69
C PRO A 102 -2.83 15.42 -6.16
N GLU A 103 -1.96 16.36 -6.47
CA GLU A 103 -1.66 16.84 -7.83
C GLU A 103 -0.26 16.42 -8.32
N SER A 104 0.47 15.62 -7.54
CA SER A 104 1.81 15.15 -7.87
C SER A 104 2.13 13.84 -7.18
N ILE A 105 3.05 13.09 -7.75
CA ILE A 105 3.56 11.85 -7.14
C ILE A 105 4.35 12.20 -5.88
N ASP A 106 3.91 11.70 -4.75
CA ASP A 106 4.64 11.78 -3.49
C ASP A 106 5.63 10.63 -3.33
N THR A 107 6.61 10.79 -2.44
CA THR A 107 7.63 9.77 -2.13
C THR A 107 7.76 9.55 -0.64
N VAL A 108 8.12 8.34 -0.24
CA VAL A 108 8.43 7.99 1.14
C VAL A 108 9.69 7.15 1.22
N ASN A 109 10.35 7.17 2.37
CA ASN A 109 11.55 6.39 2.63
C ASN A 109 11.23 5.14 3.46
N ILE A 110 11.76 4.00 3.02
CA ILE A 110 11.63 2.70 3.68
C ILE A 110 13.02 2.18 4.03
N GLU A 111 13.26 1.82 5.28
CA GLU A 111 14.46 1.08 5.66
C GLU A 111 14.33 -0.37 5.21
N VAL A 112 15.30 -0.87 4.44
CA VAL A 112 15.33 -2.27 4.00
C VAL A 112 16.67 -2.89 4.36
N PHE A 113 16.65 -3.99 5.08
CA PHE A 113 17.86 -4.69 5.51
C PHE A 113 17.68 -6.21 5.37
N SER A 114 18.80 -6.95 5.44
CA SER A 114 18.83 -8.40 5.36
C SER A 114 19.57 -9.01 6.55
N GLU A 115 19.49 -10.34 6.71
CA GLU A 115 20.32 -11.07 7.67
C GLU A 115 21.81 -10.92 7.39
N ASP A 116 22.19 -10.69 6.12
CA ASP A 116 23.60 -10.53 5.71
C ASP A 116 24.08 -9.09 5.84
N ASP A 117 23.17 -8.11 5.86
CA ASP A 117 23.44 -6.69 6.01
C ASP A 117 22.41 -6.01 6.90
N ASN A 118 22.71 -5.93 8.19
CA ASN A 118 21.86 -5.27 9.18
C ASN A 118 21.86 -3.74 9.08
N ALA A 119 22.83 -3.14 8.38
CA ALA A 119 22.83 -1.70 8.15
C ALA A 119 21.81 -1.34 7.05
N GLY A 120 21.69 -2.20 6.05
CA GLY A 120 20.69 -2.07 5.01
C GLY A 120 20.83 -0.82 4.15
N ILE A 121 19.71 -0.44 3.57
CA ILE A 121 19.55 0.75 2.73
C ILE A 121 18.32 1.55 3.14
N ASN A 122 18.35 2.84 2.85
CA ASN A 122 17.16 3.67 2.83
C ASN A 122 16.64 3.72 1.38
N LEU A 123 15.51 3.11 1.13
CA LEU A 123 14.89 2.99 -0.18
C LEU A 123 13.78 4.04 -0.32
N GLU A 124 13.95 4.98 -1.23
CA GLU A 124 12.87 5.87 -1.63
C GLU A 124 11.90 5.12 -2.54
N ILE A 125 10.63 5.11 -2.19
CA ILE A 125 9.54 4.54 -3.00
C ILE A 125 8.55 5.62 -3.37
N SER A 126 7.93 5.49 -4.54
CA SER A 126 7.06 6.51 -5.11
C SER A 126 5.61 6.04 -5.14
N GLU A 127 4.73 6.99 -5.05
CA GLU A 127 3.30 6.78 -5.23
C GLU A 127 2.98 6.23 -6.63
N THR A 128 1.99 5.35 -6.72
CA THR A 128 1.63 4.70 -8.00
C THR A 128 0.87 5.62 -8.95
N THR A 129 0.12 6.55 -8.41
CA THR A 129 -0.57 7.64 -9.12
C THR A 129 -0.67 8.83 -8.17
N GLU A 130 -0.91 10.04 -8.70
CA GLU A 130 -0.91 11.32 -7.99
C GLU A 130 -1.84 11.42 -6.76
N ASP A 131 -2.79 10.50 -6.60
CA ASP A 131 -3.79 10.51 -5.50
C ASP A 131 -4.13 9.08 -5.06
N SER A 132 -3.13 8.21 -4.95
CA SER A 132 -3.38 6.80 -4.59
C SER A 132 -3.18 6.49 -3.12
N GLY A 133 -2.25 7.15 -2.45
CA GLY A 133 -1.75 6.76 -1.13
C GLY A 133 -1.15 5.34 -1.13
N ILE A 134 -0.70 4.87 -2.32
CA ILE A 134 -0.08 3.57 -2.51
C ILE A 134 1.32 3.78 -3.08
N PHE A 135 2.33 3.42 -2.32
CA PHE A 135 3.73 3.61 -2.69
C PHE A 135 4.37 2.27 -3.06
N GLU A 136 5.13 2.26 -4.14
CA GLU A 136 5.84 1.08 -4.61
C GLU A 136 7.29 1.39 -4.95
N GLY A 137 8.18 0.44 -4.65
CA GLY A 137 9.58 0.50 -5.02
C GLY A 137 10.17 -0.89 -5.17
N ILE A 138 11.33 -0.96 -5.79
CA ILE A 138 12.03 -2.22 -6.04
C ILE A 138 13.40 -2.16 -5.34
N VAL A 139 13.65 -3.13 -4.48
CA VAL A 139 14.99 -3.41 -3.95
C VAL A 139 15.62 -4.52 -4.78
N SER A 140 16.83 -4.27 -5.31
CA SER A 140 17.61 -5.27 -6.04
C SER A 140 18.60 -5.93 -5.11
N PHE A 141 18.82 -7.23 -5.25
CA PHE A 141 19.76 -7.95 -4.43
C PHE A 141 21.15 -8.06 -5.10
N THR A 142 22.20 -7.97 -4.31
CA THR A 142 23.57 -8.16 -4.73
C THR A 142 24.28 -9.18 -3.84
N LYS A 143 25.23 -9.89 -4.42
CA LYS A 143 26.15 -10.80 -3.69
C LYS A 143 27.46 -10.10 -3.32
N ASP A 144 27.66 -8.88 -3.80
CA ASP A 144 28.76 -8.03 -3.38
C ASP A 144 28.49 -7.56 -1.95
N ASP A 145 29.48 -7.56 -1.10
CA ASP A 145 29.38 -7.26 0.33
C ASP A 145 29.11 -5.78 0.68
N GLN A 146 28.54 -5.04 -0.25
CA GLN A 146 28.17 -3.63 -0.09
C GLN A 146 26.80 -3.32 -0.65
N SER A 147 25.93 -2.83 0.23
CA SER A 147 24.66 -2.21 -0.15
C SER A 147 24.86 -0.76 -0.58
N SER A 148 24.12 -0.32 -1.59
CA SER A 148 24.13 1.08 -2.02
C SER A 148 22.94 1.44 -2.90
N GLY A 149 22.35 2.62 -2.69
CA GLY A 149 21.19 3.07 -3.42
C GLY A 149 20.00 2.11 -3.23
N SER A 150 19.47 1.54 -4.31
CA SER A 150 18.41 0.54 -4.26
C SER A 150 18.93 -0.92 -4.27
N ARG A 151 20.24 -1.13 -4.07
CA ARG A 151 20.85 -2.47 -4.02
C ARG A 151 21.19 -2.86 -2.60
N LEU A 152 20.61 -3.97 -2.15
CA LEU A 152 20.83 -4.56 -0.84
C LEU A 152 21.74 -5.79 -0.96
N TYR A 153 22.77 -5.89 -0.12
CA TYR A 153 23.51 -7.12 0.02
C TYR A 153 22.65 -8.15 0.72
N ALA A 154 22.31 -9.20 -0.01
CA ALA A 154 21.51 -10.30 0.50
C ALA A 154 21.78 -11.57 -0.31
N LEU A 155 21.99 -12.66 0.37
CA LEU A 155 22.28 -13.96 -0.21
C LEU A 155 20.97 -14.74 -0.46
N PRO A 156 20.97 -15.74 -1.34
CA PRO A 156 19.85 -16.67 -1.47
C PRO A 156 19.52 -17.31 -0.12
N ASP A 157 18.24 -17.48 0.13
CA ASP A 157 17.66 -18.00 1.38
C ASP A 157 17.76 -17.07 2.61
N SER A 158 18.38 -15.89 2.48
CA SER A 158 18.37 -14.87 3.55
C SER A 158 16.98 -14.26 3.73
N GLN A 159 16.68 -13.87 4.95
CA GLN A 159 15.52 -13.06 5.26
C GLN A 159 15.79 -11.59 4.96
N ILE A 160 14.85 -10.94 4.32
CA ILE A 160 14.81 -9.49 4.14
C ILE A 160 13.71 -8.90 5.00
N THR A 161 13.95 -7.71 5.51
CA THR A 161 13.00 -6.96 6.32
C THR A 161 12.88 -5.56 5.76
N ALA A 162 11.66 -5.12 5.51
CA ALA A 162 11.32 -3.73 5.26
C ALA A 162 10.70 -3.13 6.53
N LYS A 163 11.05 -1.89 6.84
CA LYS A 163 10.57 -1.16 8.00
C LYS A 163 10.13 0.24 7.59
N TYR A 164 8.95 0.61 8.01
CA TYR A 164 8.39 1.96 7.92
C TYR A 164 7.96 2.43 9.30
N VAL A 165 8.07 3.71 9.57
CA VAL A 165 7.60 4.32 10.81
C VAL A 165 6.42 5.22 10.48
N ASP A 166 5.24 4.76 10.83
CA ASP A 166 4.00 5.50 10.68
C ASP A 166 3.84 6.47 11.88
N ARG A 167 3.71 7.76 11.58
CA ARG A 167 3.54 8.85 12.54
C ARG A 167 2.19 9.56 12.40
N THR A 168 1.37 9.08 11.47
CA THR A 168 0.04 9.60 11.18
C THR A 168 -1.02 8.60 11.64
N LEU A 169 -1.13 8.42 12.95
CA LEU A 169 -1.91 7.33 13.54
C LEU A 169 -3.31 7.80 13.97
N PRO A 170 -4.35 7.00 13.71
CA PRO A 170 -5.71 7.31 14.16
C PRO A 170 -5.83 7.16 15.68
N LYS A 171 -6.87 7.71 16.28
CA LYS A 171 -7.15 7.44 17.69
C LYS A 171 -7.34 5.94 17.95
N PRO A 172 -6.82 5.43 19.10
CA PRO A 172 -6.48 6.14 20.33
C PRO A 172 -5.02 6.63 20.43
N TYR A 173 -4.23 6.55 19.37
CA TYR A 173 -2.86 7.06 19.39
C TYR A 173 -2.85 8.59 19.59
N ASN A 174 -1.72 9.11 20.06
CA ASN A 174 -1.47 10.54 20.18
C ASN A 174 -0.55 11.00 19.04
N THR A 175 -0.54 12.28 18.76
CA THR A 175 0.30 12.92 17.71
C THR A 175 1.81 12.66 17.82
N LYS A 176 2.28 12.12 18.93
CA LYS A 176 3.70 11.78 19.14
C LYS A 176 3.97 10.30 19.18
N ASP A 177 2.93 9.50 19.02
CA ASP A 177 3.08 8.05 18.97
C ASP A 177 3.59 7.64 17.58
N GLU A 178 4.38 6.58 17.56
CA GLU A 178 4.95 6.01 16.35
C GLU A 178 4.59 4.52 16.27
N LEU A 179 4.17 4.07 15.10
CA LEU A 179 3.95 2.66 14.84
C LEU A 179 5.02 2.13 13.89
N TYR A 180 5.76 1.13 14.33
CA TYR A 180 6.77 0.47 13.51
C TYR A 180 6.13 -0.65 12.69
N LEU A 181 5.95 -0.42 11.41
CA LEU A 181 5.49 -1.43 10.47
C LEU A 181 6.68 -2.25 9.98
N LEU A 182 6.59 -3.56 10.11
CA LEU A 182 7.63 -4.50 9.69
C LEU A 182 7.03 -5.52 8.74
N ALA A 183 7.62 -5.64 7.55
CA ALA A 183 7.34 -6.72 6.63
C ALA A 183 8.59 -7.59 6.46
N GLN A 184 8.43 -8.89 6.47
CA GLN A 184 9.54 -9.84 6.36
C GLN A 184 9.22 -10.90 5.31
N GLU A 185 10.20 -11.17 4.46
CA GLU A 185 10.12 -12.21 3.46
C GLU A 185 11.47 -12.89 3.27
N LYS A 186 11.44 -14.12 2.78
CA LYS A 186 12.64 -14.89 2.49
C LYS A 186 12.96 -14.85 1.00
N ILE A 187 14.21 -14.60 0.65
CA ILE A 187 14.67 -14.69 -0.74
C ILE A 187 14.58 -16.14 -1.18
N ILE A 188 13.77 -16.38 -2.19
CA ILE A 188 13.62 -17.73 -2.74
C ILE A 188 14.84 -18.03 -3.60
N SER A 189 15.64 -19.00 -3.18
CA SER A 189 16.67 -19.55 -4.06
C SER A 189 16.00 -20.25 -5.23
N ASN A 190 16.46 -19.99 -6.45
CA ASN A 190 16.06 -20.85 -7.56
C ASN A 190 16.54 -22.25 -7.22
N LEU A 191 15.59 -23.16 -6.99
CA LEU A 191 15.92 -24.57 -6.96
C LEU A 191 16.81 -24.91 -8.17
N PRO A 192 17.94 -25.57 -7.99
CA PRO A 192 18.74 -26.00 -9.12
C PRO A 192 17.84 -26.69 -10.14
N SER A 193 18.16 -26.58 -11.40
CA SER A 193 17.35 -27.12 -12.51
C SER A 193 17.08 -28.64 -12.39
N THR A 194 17.75 -29.29 -11.48
CA THR A 194 17.56 -30.71 -11.08
C THR A 194 16.34 -30.94 -10.18
N ASP A 195 15.80 -29.89 -9.53
CA ASP A 195 14.66 -30.00 -8.58
C ASP A 195 13.33 -29.53 -9.20
N ARG A 196 13.22 -29.56 -10.50
CA ARG A 196 11.95 -29.28 -11.17
C ARG A 196 10.94 -30.37 -10.88
N LEU A 197 9.86 -29.99 -10.21
CA LEU A 197 8.70 -30.84 -10.13
C LEU A 197 8.04 -30.90 -11.50
N SER A 198 7.97 -32.10 -12.07
CA SER A 198 7.23 -32.35 -13.30
C SER A 198 6.03 -33.23 -13.01
N LEU A 199 4.89 -32.88 -13.59
CA LEU A 199 3.73 -33.75 -13.64
C LEU A 199 4.02 -34.82 -14.68
N SER A 200 4.23 -36.05 -14.23
CA SER A 200 4.35 -37.22 -15.11
C SER A 200 3.14 -38.11 -14.88
N GLU A 201 2.52 -38.57 -15.95
CA GLU A 201 1.39 -39.50 -15.90
C GLU A 201 0.18 -38.94 -15.13
N SER A 202 -0.69 -38.23 -15.84
CA SER A 202 -2.00 -37.84 -15.31
C SER A 202 -3.07 -38.79 -15.80
N GLU A 203 -3.81 -39.36 -14.89
CA GLU A 203 -4.90 -40.28 -15.17
C GLU A 203 -6.22 -39.74 -14.61
N ILE A 204 -7.30 -39.92 -15.36
CA ILE A 204 -8.63 -39.60 -14.89
C ILE A 204 -9.27 -40.95 -14.42
N LEU A 205 -9.68 -40.96 -13.17
CA LEU A 205 -10.34 -42.12 -12.60
C LEU A 205 -11.84 -41.87 -12.39
N SER A 206 -12.66 -42.87 -12.69
CA SER A 206 -14.07 -42.87 -12.28
C SER A 206 -14.18 -42.95 -10.76
N GLN A 207 -15.35 -42.72 -10.21
CA GLN A 207 -15.63 -42.90 -8.76
C GLN A 207 -15.27 -44.31 -8.22
N ASN A 208 -15.20 -45.29 -9.08
CA ASN A 208 -14.85 -46.69 -8.73
C ASN A 208 -13.36 -46.98 -8.94
N GLY A 209 -12.52 -45.97 -9.16
CA GLY A 209 -11.07 -46.14 -9.35
C GLY A 209 -10.64 -46.72 -10.69
N LYS A 210 -11.52 -46.80 -11.70
CA LYS A 210 -11.16 -47.22 -13.05
C LYS A 210 -10.66 -46.04 -13.87
N ILE A 211 -9.55 -46.22 -14.59
CA ILE A 211 -9.03 -45.24 -15.57
C ILE A 211 -10.06 -45.01 -16.66
N ILE A 212 -10.36 -43.78 -16.99
CA ILE A 212 -11.27 -43.36 -18.03
C ILE A 212 -10.59 -42.33 -18.93
N GLU A 213 -10.81 -42.39 -20.25
CA GLU A 213 -10.20 -41.46 -21.20
C GLU A 213 -10.90 -40.11 -21.26
N LYS A 214 -12.14 -40.03 -20.83
CA LYS A 214 -12.93 -38.80 -20.73
C LYS A 214 -14.00 -38.88 -19.65
N LEU A 215 -14.31 -37.71 -19.12
CA LEU A 215 -15.40 -37.56 -18.15
C LEU A 215 -16.59 -36.89 -18.83
N ASP A 216 -17.77 -37.50 -18.72
CA ASP A 216 -19.01 -36.90 -19.25
C ASP A 216 -19.47 -35.71 -18.40
N ILE A 217 -20.16 -34.77 -19.04
CA ILE A 217 -20.72 -33.60 -18.36
C ILE A 217 -21.69 -34.03 -17.24
N GLY A 218 -21.47 -33.52 -16.03
CA GLY A 218 -22.29 -33.84 -14.86
C GLY A 218 -21.85 -35.08 -14.11
N LYS A 219 -20.74 -35.74 -14.47
CA LYS A 219 -20.13 -36.82 -13.72
C LYS A 219 -18.95 -36.34 -12.91
N THR A 220 -18.73 -36.95 -11.76
CA THR A 220 -17.58 -36.69 -10.91
C THR A 220 -16.49 -37.75 -11.16
N GLY A 221 -15.26 -37.32 -11.28
CA GLY A 221 -14.08 -38.15 -11.40
C GLY A 221 -12.95 -37.62 -10.51
N MET A 222 -11.93 -38.42 -10.31
CA MET A 222 -10.71 -38.06 -9.61
C MET A 222 -9.57 -37.91 -10.62
N ILE A 223 -8.78 -36.87 -10.51
CA ILE A 223 -7.55 -36.69 -11.31
C ILE A 223 -6.38 -37.13 -10.42
N PHE A 224 -5.66 -38.14 -10.87
CA PHE A 224 -4.40 -38.54 -10.24
C PHE A 224 -3.24 -38.05 -11.10
N SER A 225 -2.28 -37.42 -10.48
CA SER A 225 -1.04 -37.01 -11.13
C SER A 225 0.15 -37.43 -10.29
N LYS A 226 1.13 -38.01 -10.92
CA LYS A 226 2.39 -38.37 -10.30
C LYS A 226 3.33 -37.18 -10.40
N ILE A 227 3.70 -36.64 -9.27
CA ILE A 227 4.70 -35.56 -9.19
C ILE A 227 6.07 -36.22 -9.11
N LYS A 228 6.93 -35.92 -10.06
CA LYS A 228 8.32 -36.39 -10.07
C LYS A 228 9.24 -35.22 -9.86
N ASN A 229 10.12 -35.35 -8.88
CA ASN A 229 11.26 -34.47 -8.73
C ASN A 229 12.37 -34.92 -9.68
N THR A 230 12.78 -34.06 -10.62
CA THR A 230 13.77 -34.35 -11.67
C THR A 230 14.94 -33.41 -11.56
#